data_05559a3bd07250ac75ae9d2380aff2c7
#
_entry.id   05559a3bd07250ac75ae9d2380aff2c7
#
_cell.length_a   1.000
_cell.length_b   1.000
_cell.length_c   1.000
_cell.angle_alpha   90.00
_cell.angle_beta   90.00
_cell.angle_gamma   90.00
#
_symmetry.space_group_name_H-M   'P 1'
#
loop_
_entity.id
_entity.type
_entity.pdbx_description
1 polymer ?
#
loop_
_entity_poly.entity_id
_entity_poly.type
_entity_poly.pdbx_seq_one_letter_code
_entity_poly.pdbx_strand_id
1 'polypeptide(L)'
;MFDDKFVWGVASSAYQVEGTDPDDGRGKTVWDTFTEQGRIFQNQNAYTSCDHMHHYKDDYALMKNLGIKAYRFSLNWARILPEGTGRVNEKAIAMYRDMILTMKENGITPYITLFHWEFPQALQEKGGWLNEEVVDWFGEYAKVVAENFSDLCEYFITINEPQCVVGLGHLSGVHAPGLKLSIPETFQIAHNLLKAHGQAVINLRKYAKQKIQIGFAPTGGVAYPYTDSAEDIEAARKVYFGFYNPMDNWTWNISWFSDPVFLGHYPKEGLEKFKEYLPEITEADMQLIHQPLDFMGQNIYNGYYVRQGADGEPEFVDREPGFPKTACNWPVTPKAFYYGIKFLTERYPLPLYITENGMSCHDNVSFDGRVHDNDRITFLDNFEWSEGYRERFGMIYVDFMTQRRIVKDSAFWYQDVIGTNGGNLSMNQTTKEILFLDPVCTHNIWGGTRLREDFHYLVEGDDLGECWGISAHPNGDGTLRDCGFRGMKLSEL
;
A
#
# COMPACT_ATOMS: atom_id res chain seq x y z
N MET A 1 1.67 1.92 -24.39
CA MET A 1 1.83 3.32 -23.92
C MET A 1 0.54 3.72 -23.23
N PHE A 2 0.64 4.34 -22.06
CA PHE A 2 -0.50 4.90 -21.35
C PHE A 2 -0.97 6.20 -21.99
N ASP A 3 -2.16 6.68 -21.58
CA ASP A 3 -2.65 8.01 -21.98
C ASP A 3 -1.66 9.09 -21.52
N ASP A 4 -1.52 10.19 -22.30
CA ASP A 4 -0.61 11.29 -21.95
C ASP A 4 -0.96 12.00 -20.63
N LYS A 5 -2.18 11.77 -20.11
CA LYS A 5 -2.66 12.26 -18.81
C LYS A 5 -2.39 11.28 -17.66
N PHE A 6 -1.80 10.12 -17.93
CA PHE A 6 -1.49 9.15 -16.89
C PHE A 6 -0.48 9.74 -15.91
N VAL A 7 -0.79 9.66 -14.61
CA VAL A 7 0.03 10.26 -13.55
C VAL A 7 0.95 9.21 -12.95
N TRP A 8 2.25 9.38 -13.20
CA TRP A 8 3.30 8.57 -12.58
C TRP A 8 3.72 9.18 -11.26
N GLY A 9 3.59 8.44 -10.18
CA GLY A 9 3.85 8.95 -8.84
C GLY A 9 4.42 7.89 -7.89
N VAL A 10 4.71 8.36 -6.69
CA VAL A 10 5.13 7.53 -5.55
C VAL A 10 4.35 7.95 -4.30
N ALA A 11 4.33 7.09 -3.28
CA ALA A 11 3.60 7.33 -2.05
C ALA A 11 4.45 7.06 -0.80
N SER A 12 4.13 7.75 0.28
CA SER A 12 4.61 7.47 1.62
C SER A 12 3.60 7.94 2.68
N SER A 13 3.89 7.69 3.95
CA SER A 13 3.12 8.24 5.07
C SER A 13 4.02 8.93 6.10
N ALA A 14 3.43 9.84 6.86
CA ALA A 14 4.15 10.67 7.83
C ALA A 14 4.91 9.82 8.85
N TYR A 15 4.25 8.87 9.50
CA TYR A 15 4.89 8.01 10.50
C TYR A 15 6.07 7.21 9.94
N GLN A 16 5.96 6.77 8.68
CA GLN A 16 6.99 5.95 8.04
C GLN A 16 8.27 6.72 7.72
N VAL A 17 8.17 8.02 7.38
CA VAL A 17 9.32 8.73 6.79
C VAL A 17 9.73 10.01 7.52
N GLU A 18 8.82 10.70 8.22
CA GLU A 18 9.09 12.07 8.70
C GLU A 18 10.18 12.16 9.77
N GLY A 19 10.14 11.27 10.74
CA GLY A 19 10.89 11.43 11.98
C GLY A 19 10.21 12.42 12.96
N THR A 20 10.91 12.78 14.03
CA THR A 20 10.43 13.69 15.07
C THR A 20 11.53 14.65 15.51
N ASP A 21 11.14 15.89 15.80
CA ASP A 21 11.99 16.87 16.48
C ASP A 21 11.36 17.15 17.87
N PRO A 22 12.11 17.04 18.97
CA PRO A 22 11.59 17.33 20.32
C PRO A 22 10.98 18.74 20.46
N ASP A 23 11.42 19.68 19.62
CA ASP A 23 11.00 21.09 19.69
C ASP A 23 9.91 21.45 18.66
N ASP A 24 9.40 20.50 17.88
CA ASP A 24 8.40 20.75 16.85
C ASP A 24 6.98 20.99 17.40
N GLY A 25 6.76 20.64 18.66
CA GLY A 25 5.48 20.81 19.35
C GLY A 25 4.41 19.78 18.98
N ARG A 26 4.80 18.68 18.35
CA ARG A 26 3.91 17.56 18.02
C ARG A 26 3.37 16.89 19.28
N GLY A 27 2.08 16.54 19.27
CA GLY A 27 1.47 15.64 20.26
C GLY A 27 1.85 14.18 19.99
N LYS A 28 1.66 13.32 20.99
CA LYS A 28 1.81 11.88 20.80
C LYS A 28 0.71 11.30 19.92
N THR A 29 1.06 10.28 19.14
CA THR A 29 0.12 9.44 18.41
C THR A 29 -0.05 8.09 19.10
N VAL A 30 -1.07 7.34 18.70
CA VAL A 30 -1.25 5.95 19.14
C VAL A 30 -0.05 5.06 18.75
N TRP A 31 0.66 5.37 17.67
CA TRP A 31 1.86 4.63 17.26
C TRP A 31 3.05 4.90 18.17
N ASP A 32 3.22 6.12 18.68
CA ASP A 32 4.25 6.42 19.67
C ASP A 32 4.02 5.59 20.94
N THR A 33 2.79 5.59 21.45
CA THR A 33 2.42 4.80 22.63
C THR A 33 2.59 3.29 22.39
N PHE A 34 2.19 2.79 21.23
CA PHE A 34 2.33 1.39 20.83
C PHE A 34 3.81 0.97 20.79
N THR A 35 4.66 1.83 20.25
CA THR A 35 6.11 1.62 20.21
C THR A 35 6.74 1.63 21.60
N GLU A 36 6.37 2.59 22.44
CA GLU A 36 6.84 2.69 23.84
C GLU A 36 6.45 1.46 24.68
N GLN A 37 5.35 0.79 24.32
CA GLN A 37 4.93 -0.48 24.92
C GLN A 37 5.76 -1.69 24.44
N GLY A 38 6.73 -1.51 23.57
CA GLY A 38 7.58 -2.58 23.06
C GLY A 38 6.88 -3.52 22.08
N ARG A 39 5.85 -3.05 21.36
CA ARG A 39 5.00 -3.86 20.49
C ARG A 39 5.47 -3.87 19.03
N ILE A 40 6.56 -3.18 18.72
CA ILE A 40 7.21 -3.17 17.42
C ILE A 40 8.43 -4.11 17.45
N PHE A 41 8.73 -4.73 16.31
CA PHE A 41 9.87 -5.63 16.16
C PHE A 41 11.16 -4.98 16.71
N GLN A 42 11.88 -5.70 17.58
CA GLN A 42 13.11 -5.25 18.26
C GLN A 42 12.99 -3.89 18.98
N ASN A 43 11.80 -3.48 19.38
CA ASN A 43 11.53 -2.17 20.01
C ASN A 43 11.98 -0.99 19.14
N GLN A 44 11.98 -1.14 17.82
CA GLN A 44 12.28 -0.06 16.90
C GLN A 44 11.19 1.00 16.96
N ASN A 45 11.54 2.23 16.64
CA ASN A 45 10.61 3.38 16.65
C ASN A 45 10.82 4.24 15.40
N ALA A 46 9.86 5.10 15.11
CA ALA A 46 9.90 6.00 13.96
C ALA A 46 10.41 7.41 14.31
N TYR A 47 11.09 7.58 15.46
CA TYR A 47 11.53 8.92 15.88
C TYR A 47 12.59 9.54 14.97
N THR A 48 13.43 8.72 14.36
CA THR A 48 14.35 9.16 13.30
C THR A 48 13.79 8.79 11.93
N SER A 49 13.47 7.51 11.73
CA SER A 49 12.98 7.00 10.44
C SER A 49 13.89 7.40 9.28
N CYS A 50 13.31 7.89 8.18
CA CYS A 50 14.06 8.47 7.06
C CYS A 50 14.42 9.94 7.30
N ASP A 51 14.03 10.52 8.43
CA ASP A 51 14.26 11.92 8.77
C ASP A 51 13.87 12.90 7.67
N HIS A 52 12.76 12.58 7.00
CA HIS A 52 12.28 13.31 5.82
C HIS A 52 12.01 14.79 6.15
N MET A 53 11.55 15.08 7.36
CA MET A 53 11.28 16.47 7.78
C MET A 53 12.53 17.37 7.73
N HIS A 54 13.73 16.82 7.80
CA HIS A 54 14.99 17.56 7.64
C HIS A 54 15.62 17.39 6.25
N HIS A 55 15.23 16.35 5.49
CA HIS A 55 15.83 15.98 4.20
C HIS A 55 14.90 16.17 3.00
N TYR A 56 13.64 16.64 3.18
CA TYR A 56 12.65 16.70 2.09
C TYR A 56 13.12 17.48 0.86
N LYS A 57 13.97 18.52 1.02
CA LYS A 57 14.50 19.28 -0.12
C LYS A 57 15.38 18.43 -1.02
N ASP A 58 16.25 17.63 -0.42
CA ASP A 58 17.10 16.68 -1.14
C ASP A 58 16.28 15.53 -1.71
N ASP A 59 15.32 15.01 -0.95
CA ASP A 59 14.45 13.92 -1.36
C ASP A 59 13.58 14.35 -2.59
N TYR A 60 13.02 15.57 -2.58
CA TYR A 60 12.25 16.07 -3.74
C TYR A 60 13.14 16.39 -4.95
N ALA A 61 14.36 16.87 -4.75
CA ALA A 61 15.32 17.02 -5.83
C ALA A 61 15.67 15.65 -6.45
N LEU A 62 15.81 14.62 -5.61
CA LEU A 62 16.02 13.24 -6.08
C LEU A 62 14.82 12.71 -6.86
N MET A 63 13.59 12.88 -6.35
CA MET A 63 12.36 12.52 -7.07
C MET A 63 12.27 13.20 -8.42
N LYS A 64 12.57 14.50 -8.50
CA LYS A 64 12.62 15.25 -9.76
C LYS A 64 13.62 14.63 -10.75
N ASN A 65 14.83 14.30 -10.30
CA ASN A 65 15.86 13.68 -11.12
C ASN A 65 15.43 12.30 -11.66
N LEU A 66 14.60 11.58 -10.90
CA LEU A 66 13.97 10.33 -11.31
C LEU A 66 12.72 10.52 -12.19
N GLY A 67 12.34 11.75 -12.47
CA GLY A 67 11.19 12.05 -13.34
C GLY A 67 9.83 11.88 -12.67
N ILE A 68 9.75 11.68 -11.36
CA ILE A 68 8.50 11.54 -10.60
C ILE A 68 7.63 12.79 -10.80
N LYS A 69 6.34 12.58 -11.09
CA LYS A 69 5.37 13.65 -11.39
C LYS A 69 4.41 13.94 -10.27
N ALA A 70 4.16 12.98 -9.40
CA ALA A 70 3.25 13.12 -8.27
C ALA A 70 3.81 12.43 -7.03
N TYR A 71 3.52 13.00 -5.87
CA TYR A 71 3.87 12.41 -4.59
C TYR A 71 2.69 12.46 -3.64
N ARG A 72 2.23 11.27 -3.22
CA ARG A 72 1.24 11.11 -2.18
C ARG A 72 1.95 10.99 -0.84
N PHE A 73 1.56 11.82 0.11
CA PHE A 73 2.07 11.81 1.47
C PHE A 73 0.94 12.07 2.46
N SER A 74 1.09 11.67 3.70
CA SER A 74 0.11 11.99 4.73
C SER A 74 0.57 13.15 5.61
N LEU A 75 -0.40 13.78 6.26
CA LEU A 75 -0.16 14.75 7.32
C LEU A 75 -0.28 14.04 8.67
N ASN A 76 0.62 14.29 9.59
CA ASN A 76 0.49 13.81 10.95
C ASN A 76 -0.52 14.69 11.72
N TRP A 77 -1.68 14.12 12.04
CA TRP A 77 -2.77 14.83 12.73
C TRP A 77 -2.29 15.42 14.06
N ALA A 78 -1.59 14.63 14.90
CA ALA A 78 -1.07 15.12 16.18
C ALA A 78 0.08 16.13 16.04
N ARG A 79 0.69 16.27 14.86
CA ARG A 79 1.65 17.34 14.60
C ARG A 79 0.95 18.66 14.34
N ILE A 80 -0.18 18.63 13.63
CA ILE A 80 -0.98 19.82 13.29
C ILE A 80 -1.84 20.26 14.49
N LEU A 81 -2.51 19.31 15.14
CA LEU A 81 -3.34 19.52 16.33
C LEU A 81 -2.79 18.63 17.47
N PRO A 82 -1.88 19.11 18.31
CA PRO A 82 -1.21 18.29 19.32
C PRO A 82 -2.12 17.55 20.29
N GLU A 83 -3.28 18.15 20.63
CA GLU A 83 -4.33 17.55 21.44
C GLU A 83 -5.44 16.87 20.60
N GLY A 84 -5.25 16.80 19.27
CA GLY A 84 -6.21 16.31 18.30
C GLY A 84 -7.28 17.32 17.90
N THR A 85 -7.55 18.31 18.70
CA THR A 85 -8.49 19.42 18.48
C THR A 85 -7.96 20.73 19.09
N GLY A 86 -8.57 21.84 18.75
CA GLY A 86 -8.33 23.16 19.37
C GLY A 86 -7.05 23.82 18.89
N ARG A 87 -5.99 23.81 19.68
CA ARG A 87 -4.76 24.54 19.39
C ARG A 87 -4.03 24.03 18.16
N VAL A 88 -3.88 24.89 17.16
CA VAL A 88 -3.08 24.61 15.95
C VAL A 88 -1.60 24.80 16.23
N ASN A 89 -0.77 23.91 15.76
CA ASN A 89 0.68 24.01 15.78
C ASN A 89 1.17 24.76 14.53
N GLU A 90 1.40 26.06 14.67
CA GLU A 90 1.82 26.93 13.56
C GLU A 90 3.18 26.53 12.97
N LYS A 91 4.08 25.92 13.76
CA LYS A 91 5.35 25.39 13.25
C LYS A 91 5.10 24.24 12.26
N ALA A 92 4.18 23.35 12.58
CA ALA A 92 3.79 22.25 11.70
C ALA A 92 3.13 22.75 10.41
N ILE A 93 2.25 23.74 10.52
CA ILE A 93 1.65 24.39 9.35
C ILE A 93 2.72 24.97 8.44
N ALA A 94 3.66 25.74 9.00
CA ALA A 94 4.75 26.34 8.23
C ALA A 94 5.63 25.28 7.56
N MET A 95 5.98 24.21 8.28
CA MET A 95 6.78 23.11 7.75
C MET A 95 6.08 22.42 6.56
N TYR A 96 4.84 21.97 6.73
CA TYR A 96 4.11 21.29 5.63
C TYR A 96 3.87 22.21 4.44
N ARG A 97 3.64 23.52 4.67
CA ARG A 97 3.55 24.48 3.56
C ARG A 97 4.86 24.60 2.78
N ASP A 98 6.01 24.66 3.47
CA ASP A 98 7.33 24.70 2.83
C ASP A 98 7.61 23.39 2.05
N MET A 99 7.25 22.23 2.62
CA MET A 99 7.34 20.95 1.92
C MET A 99 6.51 20.94 0.62
N ILE A 100 5.25 21.38 0.67
CA ILE A 100 4.35 21.42 -0.50
C ILE A 100 4.89 22.41 -1.56
N LEU A 101 5.37 23.58 -1.15
CA LEU A 101 5.97 24.56 -2.06
C LEU A 101 7.22 23.98 -2.74
N THR A 102 8.09 23.34 -1.96
CA THR A 102 9.30 22.67 -2.48
C THR A 102 8.97 21.55 -3.48
N MET A 103 7.93 20.75 -3.22
CA MET A 103 7.43 19.76 -4.21
C MET A 103 7.06 20.44 -5.51
N LYS A 104 6.24 21.50 -5.46
CA LYS A 104 5.78 22.24 -6.65
C LYS A 104 6.93 22.87 -7.42
N GLU A 105 7.93 23.45 -6.74
CA GLU A 105 9.15 23.98 -7.35
C GLU A 105 9.96 22.90 -8.08
N ASN A 106 9.89 21.65 -7.62
CA ASN A 106 10.49 20.51 -8.26
C ASN A 106 9.59 19.87 -9.36
N GLY A 107 8.42 20.45 -9.64
CA GLY A 107 7.49 19.95 -10.65
C GLY A 107 6.73 18.69 -10.23
N ILE A 108 6.61 18.45 -8.93
CA ILE A 108 5.92 17.30 -8.33
C ILE A 108 4.54 17.77 -7.83
N THR A 109 3.48 17.11 -8.28
CA THR A 109 2.12 17.39 -7.83
C THR A 109 1.88 16.72 -6.45
N PRO A 110 1.50 17.50 -5.40
CA PRO A 110 1.22 16.96 -4.08
C PRO A 110 -0.17 16.29 -4.03
N TYR A 111 -0.25 15.12 -3.38
CA TYR A 111 -1.48 14.44 -2.99
C TYR A 111 -1.49 14.26 -1.48
N ILE A 112 -2.38 14.93 -0.77
CA ILE A 112 -2.42 14.92 0.70
C ILE A 112 -3.39 13.85 1.20
N THR A 113 -2.92 12.92 2.02
CA THR A 113 -3.75 12.04 2.82
C THR A 113 -3.90 12.63 4.22
N LEU A 114 -5.16 12.86 4.67
CA LEU A 114 -5.42 13.45 5.97
C LEU A 114 -5.10 12.48 7.10
N PHE A 115 -5.57 11.25 6.99
CA PHE A 115 -5.39 10.23 8.01
C PHE A 115 -4.77 8.96 7.45
N HIS A 116 -3.54 8.68 7.88
CA HIS A 116 -2.80 7.46 7.55
C HIS A 116 -2.30 6.79 8.83
N TRP A 117 -3.23 6.63 9.79
CA TRP A 117 -3.18 5.88 11.03
C TRP A 117 -2.55 6.59 12.25
N GLU A 118 -1.97 7.78 12.07
CA GLU A 118 -1.42 8.59 13.18
C GLU A 118 -2.52 9.29 13.96
N PHE A 119 -3.33 8.52 14.68
CA PHE A 119 -4.40 9.05 15.51
C PHE A 119 -3.82 9.70 16.79
N PRO A 120 -4.27 10.93 17.17
CA PRO A 120 -3.78 11.59 18.38
C PRO A 120 -4.05 10.77 19.65
N GLN A 121 -3.01 10.52 20.44
CA GLN A 121 -3.13 9.80 21.70
C GLN A 121 -4.13 10.47 22.67
N ALA A 122 -4.15 11.81 22.71
CA ALA A 122 -5.08 12.57 23.53
C ALA A 122 -6.56 12.31 23.19
N LEU A 123 -6.89 11.99 21.94
CA LEU A 123 -8.24 11.59 21.53
C LEU A 123 -8.48 10.10 21.79
N GLN A 124 -7.44 9.28 21.69
CA GLN A 124 -7.53 7.86 22.06
C GLN A 124 -7.91 7.69 23.52
N GLU A 125 -7.39 8.52 24.41
CA GLU A 125 -7.73 8.54 25.84
C GLU A 125 -9.17 9.00 26.13
N LYS A 126 -9.82 9.63 25.15
CA LYS A 126 -11.25 10.00 25.20
C LYS A 126 -12.17 8.94 24.57
N GLY A 127 -11.64 7.78 24.21
CA GLY A 127 -12.38 6.67 23.62
C GLY A 127 -12.09 6.42 22.12
N GLY A 128 -11.25 7.26 21.51
CA GLY A 128 -10.78 7.06 20.14
C GLY A 128 -11.89 6.98 19.10
N TRP A 129 -11.75 6.07 18.16
CA TRP A 129 -12.74 5.84 17.09
C TRP A 129 -14.08 5.27 17.58
N LEU A 130 -14.14 4.76 18.82
CA LEU A 130 -15.40 4.29 19.42
C LEU A 130 -16.29 5.45 19.91
N ASN A 131 -15.68 6.59 20.26
CA ASN A 131 -16.40 7.78 20.66
C ASN A 131 -17.01 8.48 19.43
N GLU A 132 -18.32 8.72 19.42
CA GLU A 132 -19.02 9.35 18.30
C GLU A 132 -18.54 10.79 18.02
N GLU A 133 -18.01 11.49 19.01
CA GLU A 133 -17.41 12.83 18.82
C GLU A 133 -16.23 12.84 17.85
N VAL A 134 -15.67 11.66 17.52
CA VAL A 134 -14.57 11.54 16.55
C VAL A 134 -14.94 12.09 15.17
N VAL A 135 -16.23 12.07 14.83
CA VAL A 135 -16.76 12.66 13.60
C VAL A 135 -16.50 14.17 13.56
N ASP A 136 -16.77 14.84 14.67
CA ASP A 136 -16.55 16.29 14.81
C ASP A 136 -15.04 16.59 14.93
N TRP A 137 -14.28 15.78 15.68
CA TRP A 137 -12.83 15.97 15.82
C TRP A 137 -12.12 15.85 14.46
N PHE A 138 -12.47 14.84 13.67
CA PHE A 138 -11.88 14.68 12.34
C PHE A 138 -12.36 15.77 11.37
N GLY A 139 -13.62 16.21 11.50
CA GLY A 139 -14.15 17.34 10.79
C GLY A 139 -13.41 18.64 11.08
N GLU A 140 -13.08 18.92 12.36
CA GLU A 140 -12.28 20.09 12.75
C GLU A 140 -10.88 20.02 12.15
N TYR A 141 -10.23 18.86 12.23
CA TYR A 141 -8.93 18.63 11.60
C TYR A 141 -8.97 18.88 10.09
N ALA A 142 -9.97 18.32 9.39
CA ALA A 142 -10.15 18.54 7.95
C ALA A 142 -10.36 20.02 7.59
N LYS A 143 -11.05 20.79 8.45
CA LYS A 143 -11.18 22.23 8.29
C LYS A 143 -9.82 22.91 8.37
N VAL A 144 -9.02 22.62 9.41
CA VAL A 144 -7.67 23.20 9.57
C VAL A 144 -6.79 22.86 8.35
N VAL A 145 -6.85 21.63 7.85
CA VAL A 145 -6.14 21.21 6.64
C VAL A 145 -6.58 22.03 5.43
N ALA A 146 -7.89 22.18 5.20
CA ALA A 146 -8.41 22.97 4.09
C ALA A 146 -7.96 24.43 4.14
N GLU A 147 -8.09 25.08 5.30
CA GLU A 147 -7.74 26.47 5.49
C GLU A 147 -6.23 26.76 5.31
N ASN A 148 -5.38 25.76 5.55
CA ASN A 148 -3.93 25.96 5.55
C ASN A 148 -3.21 25.41 4.31
N PHE A 149 -3.79 24.44 3.58
CA PHE A 149 -3.07 23.78 2.49
C PHE A 149 -3.80 23.79 1.14
N SER A 150 -5.10 24.09 1.11
CA SER A 150 -5.87 24.01 -0.14
C SER A 150 -5.51 25.08 -1.18
N ASP A 151 -4.80 26.16 -0.80
CA ASP A 151 -4.23 27.11 -1.73
C ASP A 151 -2.98 26.58 -2.46
N LEU A 152 -2.35 25.55 -1.93
CA LEU A 152 -1.13 24.95 -2.47
C LEU A 152 -1.35 23.56 -3.07
N CYS A 153 -2.31 22.79 -2.56
CA CYS A 153 -2.63 21.44 -2.98
C CYS A 153 -4.07 21.35 -3.50
N GLU A 154 -4.25 20.59 -4.59
CA GLU A 154 -5.57 20.34 -5.18
C GLU A 154 -6.15 18.98 -4.76
N TYR A 155 -5.31 17.98 -4.48
CA TYR A 155 -5.71 16.59 -4.29
C TYR A 155 -5.66 16.17 -2.83
N PHE A 156 -6.80 15.69 -2.30
CA PHE A 156 -6.92 15.26 -0.91
C PHE A 156 -7.54 13.87 -0.84
N ILE A 157 -7.01 13.04 0.06
CA ILE A 157 -7.55 11.72 0.41
C ILE A 157 -7.90 11.78 1.90
N THR A 158 -9.12 11.45 2.25
CA THR A 158 -9.59 11.59 3.63
C THR A 158 -8.97 10.55 4.56
N ILE A 159 -9.15 9.27 4.23
CA ILE A 159 -8.74 8.13 5.06
C ILE A 159 -8.01 7.12 4.20
N ASN A 160 -6.86 6.64 4.69
CA ASN A 160 -6.15 5.50 4.16
C ASN A 160 -6.56 4.22 4.89
N GLU A 161 -6.91 3.19 4.13
CA GLU A 161 -7.13 1.82 4.57
C GLU A 161 -7.95 1.68 5.87
N PRO A 162 -9.23 2.02 5.86
CA PRO A 162 -10.08 1.85 7.03
C PRO A 162 -10.12 0.39 7.51
N GLN A 163 -9.89 -0.58 6.61
CA GLN A 163 -9.76 -2.00 6.91
C GLN A 163 -8.66 -2.28 7.93
N CYS A 164 -7.50 -1.67 7.75
CA CYS A 164 -6.36 -1.82 8.66
C CYS A 164 -6.63 -1.15 10.01
N VAL A 165 -7.24 0.03 10.01
CA VAL A 165 -7.61 0.72 11.26
C VAL A 165 -8.52 -0.19 12.10
N VAL A 166 -9.58 -0.71 11.50
CA VAL A 166 -10.55 -1.56 12.21
C VAL A 166 -9.97 -2.95 12.50
N GLY A 167 -9.46 -3.63 11.48
CA GLY A 167 -9.03 -5.03 11.58
C GLY A 167 -7.74 -5.21 12.37
N LEU A 168 -6.71 -4.44 12.03
CA LEU A 168 -5.39 -4.60 12.65
C LEU A 168 -5.26 -3.80 13.95
N GLY A 169 -5.83 -2.60 14.00
CA GLY A 169 -5.72 -1.71 15.15
C GLY A 169 -6.68 -2.06 16.29
N HIS A 170 -7.90 -2.50 15.97
CA HIS A 170 -8.98 -2.61 16.96
C HIS A 170 -9.55 -4.01 17.12
N LEU A 171 -9.50 -4.89 16.09
CA LEU A 171 -9.99 -6.27 16.21
C LEU A 171 -8.86 -7.22 16.63
N SER A 172 -7.78 -7.31 15.85
CA SER A 172 -6.65 -8.20 16.16
C SER A 172 -5.61 -7.58 17.10
N GLY A 173 -5.51 -6.26 17.11
CA GLY A 173 -4.59 -5.50 17.94
C GLY A 173 -3.12 -5.65 17.57
N VAL A 174 -2.79 -6.03 16.33
CA VAL A 174 -1.41 -6.15 15.86
C VAL A 174 -0.81 -4.82 15.40
N HIS A 175 -1.66 -3.83 15.11
CA HIS A 175 -1.29 -2.43 14.88
C HIS A 175 -1.76 -1.53 16.02
N ALA A 176 -1.24 -0.28 16.07
CA ALA A 176 -1.73 0.73 16.98
C ALA A 176 -3.23 1.06 16.73
N PRO A 177 -4.03 1.33 17.77
CA PRO A 177 -3.70 1.43 19.19
C PRO A 177 -3.53 0.08 19.90
N GLY A 178 -3.66 -1.04 19.21
CA GLY A 178 -3.41 -2.38 19.73
C GLY A 178 -4.52 -2.94 20.60
N LEU A 179 -5.75 -2.54 20.32
CA LEU A 179 -6.93 -3.00 21.04
C LEU A 179 -7.42 -4.35 20.48
N LYS A 180 -8.14 -5.09 21.32
CA LYS A 180 -8.83 -6.32 20.94
C LYS A 180 -10.28 -6.18 21.38
N LEU A 181 -11.05 -5.50 20.58
CA LEU A 181 -12.44 -5.19 20.85
C LEU A 181 -13.37 -6.29 20.36
N SER A 182 -14.62 -6.27 20.84
CA SER A 182 -15.68 -7.15 20.36
C SER A 182 -16.09 -6.82 18.93
N ILE A 183 -16.72 -7.77 18.25
CA ILE A 183 -17.21 -7.57 16.88
C ILE A 183 -18.17 -6.38 16.78
N PRO A 184 -19.20 -6.19 17.67
CA PRO A 184 -20.05 -5.01 17.63
C PRO A 184 -19.28 -3.68 17.75
N GLU A 185 -18.30 -3.60 18.66
CA GLU A 185 -17.47 -2.39 18.81
C GLU A 185 -16.67 -2.08 17.53
N THR A 186 -16.16 -3.12 16.85
CA THR A 186 -15.44 -2.91 15.59
C THR A 186 -16.35 -2.45 14.45
N PHE A 187 -17.62 -2.90 14.40
CA PHE A 187 -18.61 -2.35 13.48
C PHE A 187 -18.96 -0.89 13.80
N GLN A 188 -19.07 -0.53 15.08
CA GLN A 188 -19.26 0.86 15.49
C GLN A 188 -18.09 1.74 15.04
N ILE A 189 -16.85 1.29 15.23
CA ILE A 189 -15.65 2.01 14.76
C ILE A 189 -15.67 2.18 13.25
N ALA A 190 -15.99 1.13 12.48
CA ALA A 190 -16.08 1.22 11.04
C ALA A 190 -17.12 2.26 10.60
N HIS A 191 -18.28 2.28 11.27
CA HIS A 191 -19.34 3.25 10.98
C HIS A 191 -18.91 4.67 11.32
N ASN A 192 -18.30 4.91 12.48
CA ASN A 192 -17.76 6.21 12.88
C ASN A 192 -16.67 6.71 11.94
N LEU A 193 -15.78 5.82 11.47
CA LEU A 193 -14.76 6.14 10.44
C LEU A 193 -15.40 6.66 9.15
N LEU A 194 -16.45 6.01 8.67
CA LEU A 194 -17.13 6.41 7.45
C LEU A 194 -17.92 7.73 7.65
N LYS A 195 -18.53 7.93 8.80
CA LYS A 195 -19.17 9.23 9.16
C LYS A 195 -18.10 10.34 9.21
N ALA A 196 -16.95 10.08 9.83
CA ALA A 196 -15.84 11.03 9.90
C ALA A 196 -15.30 11.37 8.51
N HIS A 197 -15.19 10.38 7.61
CA HIS A 197 -14.90 10.61 6.20
C HIS A 197 -15.86 11.63 5.58
N GLY A 198 -17.16 11.42 5.70
CA GLY A 198 -18.17 12.31 5.13
C GLY A 198 -18.08 13.73 5.70
N GLN A 199 -17.92 13.85 7.02
CA GLN A 199 -17.74 15.15 7.68
C GLN A 199 -16.46 15.87 7.19
N ALA A 200 -15.38 15.11 6.98
CA ALA A 200 -14.14 15.67 6.41
C ALA A 200 -14.37 16.19 4.99
N VAL A 201 -15.09 15.46 4.12
CA VAL A 201 -15.41 15.92 2.76
C VAL A 201 -16.19 17.24 2.79
N ILE A 202 -17.21 17.33 3.64
CA ILE A 202 -18.00 18.55 3.81
C ILE A 202 -17.09 19.73 4.20
N ASN A 203 -16.23 19.54 5.20
CA ASN A 203 -15.38 20.61 5.69
C ASN A 203 -14.25 20.96 4.71
N LEU A 204 -13.65 19.99 4.03
CA LEU A 204 -12.70 20.24 2.95
C LEU A 204 -13.33 21.12 1.86
N ARG A 205 -14.51 20.77 1.35
CA ARG A 205 -15.21 21.55 0.33
C ARG A 205 -15.57 22.95 0.80
N LYS A 206 -16.05 23.06 2.04
CA LYS A 206 -16.54 24.34 2.61
C LYS A 206 -15.42 25.35 2.86
N TYR A 207 -14.25 24.88 3.30
CA TYR A 207 -13.17 25.75 3.74
C TYR A 207 -11.98 25.83 2.77
N ALA A 208 -12.05 25.09 1.65
CA ALA A 208 -11.04 25.16 0.61
C ALA A 208 -10.97 26.57 -0.02
N LYS A 209 -9.74 27.02 -0.29
CA LYS A 209 -9.45 28.32 -0.91
C LYS A 209 -9.45 28.28 -2.43
N GLN A 210 -9.52 27.08 -3.01
CA GLN A 210 -9.64 26.84 -4.45
C GLN A 210 -10.47 25.58 -4.69
N LYS A 211 -10.75 25.27 -5.97
CA LYS A 211 -11.34 23.97 -6.33
C LYS A 211 -10.36 22.86 -5.97
N ILE A 212 -10.84 21.86 -5.26
CA ILE A 212 -10.07 20.68 -4.85
C ILE A 212 -10.73 19.41 -5.33
N GLN A 213 -9.95 18.34 -5.40
CA GLN A 213 -10.39 16.99 -5.70
C GLN A 213 -10.21 16.10 -4.47
N ILE A 214 -11.23 15.35 -4.14
CA ILE A 214 -11.25 14.54 -2.92
C ILE A 214 -11.49 13.09 -3.27
N GLY A 215 -10.71 12.20 -2.67
CA GLY A 215 -10.85 10.75 -2.75
C GLY A 215 -10.85 10.06 -1.39
N PHE A 216 -11.01 8.76 -1.46
CA PHE A 216 -10.99 7.82 -0.34
C PHE A 216 -10.18 6.61 -0.76
N ALA A 217 -9.28 6.08 0.09
CA ALA A 217 -8.31 5.06 -0.29
C ALA A 217 -8.43 3.78 0.55
N PRO A 218 -9.38 2.89 0.23
CA PRO A 218 -9.47 1.58 0.85
C PRO A 218 -8.40 0.63 0.34
N THR A 219 -8.27 -0.53 1.02
CA THR A 219 -7.44 -1.67 0.63
C THR A 219 -8.24 -2.96 0.68
N GLY A 220 -7.60 -4.08 0.38
CA GLY A 220 -8.13 -5.43 0.52
C GLY A 220 -7.41 -6.43 -0.39
N GLY A 221 -7.35 -7.67 0.02
CA GLY A 221 -6.87 -8.75 -0.84
C GLY A 221 -7.81 -8.97 -2.03
N VAL A 222 -7.28 -8.95 -3.24
CA VAL A 222 -8.07 -9.11 -4.46
C VAL A 222 -8.36 -10.58 -4.71
N ALA A 223 -9.64 -10.95 -4.78
CA ALA A 223 -10.02 -12.24 -5.36
C ALA A 223 -9.82 -12.18 -6.88
N TYR A 224 -9.06 -13.10 -7.46
CA TYR A 224 -8.86 -13.18 -8.90
C TYR A 224 -9.02 -14.62 -9.41
N PRO A 225 -9.44 -14.80 -10.67
CA PRO A 225 -9.82 -16.11 -11.16
C PRO A 225 -8.62 -17.06 -11.27
N TYR A 226 -8.84 -18.33 -10.94
CA TYR A 226 -7.85 -19.39 -11.09
C TYR A 226 -7.57 -19.67 -12.59
N THR A 227 -8.62 -19.72 -13.41
CA THR A 227 -8.50 -19.76 -14.87
C THR A 227 -9.15 -18.52 -15.48
N ASP A 228 -8.92 -18.26 -16.77
CA ASP A 228 -9.54 -17.13 -17.47
C ASP A 228 -10.94 -17.49 -18.03
N SER A 229 -11.61 -18.54 -17.47
CA SER A 229 -12.99 -18.89 -17.82
C SER A 229 -13.97 -17.83 -17.28
N ALA A 230 -15.12 -17.68 -17.93
CA ALA A 230 -16.15 -16.76 -17.50
C ALA A 230 -16.70 -17.11 -16.11
N GLU A 231 -16.77 -18.40 -15.82
CA GLU A 231 -17.26 -18.95 -14.55
C GLU A 231 -16.30 -18.58 -13.40
N ASP A 232 -15.00 -18.78 -13.58
CA ASP A 232 -14.01 -18.43 -12.55
C ASP A 232 -13.91 -16.92 -12.36
N ILE A 233 -14.01 -16.13 -13.44
CA ILE A 233 -14.02 -14.66 -13.35
C ILE A 233 -15.22 -14.17 -12.54
N GLU A 234 -16.41 -14.75 -12.77
CA GLU A 234 -17.59 -14.36 -12.00
C GLU A 234 -17.54 -14.85 -10.55
N ALA A 235 -17.00 -16.05 -10.30
CA ALA A 235 -16.74 -16.54 -8.95
C ALA A 235 -15.78 -15.64 -8.18
N ALA A 236 -14.68 -15.20 -8.81
CA ALA A 236 -13.74 -14.26 -8.22
C ALA A 236 -14.40 -12.90 -7.93
N ARG A 237 -15.21 -12.37 -8.86
CA ARG A 237 -15.98 -11.14 -8.66
C ARG A 237 -16.93 -11.23 -7.46
N LYS A 238 -17.67 -12.35 -7.35
CA LYS A 238 -18.57 -12.60 -6.22
C LYS A 238 -17.83 -12.59 -4.88
N VAL A 239 -16.66 -13.24 -4.82
CA VAL A 239 -15.87 -13.28 -3.59
C VAL A 239 -15.29 -11.90 -3.27
N TYR A 240 -14.79 -11.15 -4.26
CA TYR A 240 -14.18 -9.85 -4.04
C TYR A 240 -15.12 -8.84 -3.40
N PHE A 241 -16.39 -8.84 -3.80
CA PHE A 241 -17.41 -7.93 -3.26
C PHE A 241 -18.31 -8.58 -2.21
N GLY A 242 -18.37 -9.91 -2.14
CA GLY A 242 -19.23 -10.66 -1.24
C GLY A 242 -18.61 -10.90 0.15
N PHE A 243 -19.35 -11.60 0.99
CA PHE A 243 -19.00 -11.81 2.40
C PHE A 243 -18.65 -13.27 2.67
N TYR A 244 -17.64 -13.79 1.97
CA TYR A 244 -17.16 -15.18 2.07
C TYR A 244 -16.13 -15.37 3.19
N ASN A 245 -15.52 -14.29 3.67
CA ASN A 245 -14.54 -14.35 4.75
C ASN A 245 -15.17 -14.81 6.08
N PRO A 246 -14.40 -15.50 6.94
CA PRO A 246 -14.77 -15.74 8.33
C PRO A 246 -15.11 -14.45 9.08
N MET A 247 -15.87 -14.57 10.18
CA MET A 247 -16.32 -13.41 10.97
C MET A 247 -15.16 -12.57 11.54
N ASP A 248 -14.05 -13.18 11.89
CA ASP A 248 -12.83 -12.51 12.36
C ASP A 248 -12.06 -11.77 11.24
N ASN A 249 -12.42 -12.02 9.97
CA ASN A 249 -11.83 -11.39 8.78
C ASN A 249 -12.81 -10.48 8.02
N TRP A 250 -13.96 -10.14 8.60
CA TRP A 250 -14.96 -9.30 7.94
C TRP A 250 -14.42 -7.93 7.52
N THR A 251 -13.47 -7.40 8.27
CA THR A 251 -12.86 -6.08 8.03
C THR A 251 -12.12 -5.97 6.70
N TRP A 252 -11.74 -7.10 6.08
CA TRP A 252 -11.07 -7.11 4.77
C TRP A 252 -12.02 -7.07 3.57
N ASN A 253 -13.33 -7.00 3.82
CA ASN A 253 -14.29 -6.86 2.74
C ASN A 253 -14.24 -5.45 2.14
N ILE A 254 -14.01 -5.37 0.82
CA ILE A 254 -13.90 -4.08 0.13
C ILE A 254 -15.22 -3.34 0.05
N SER A 255 -16.32 -4.04 -0.19
CA SER A 255 -17.63 -3.39 -0.39
C SER A 255 -18.24 -2.86 0.91
N TRP A 256 -17.88 -3.42 2.09
CA TRP A 256 -18.34 -2.88 3.36
C TRP A 256 -17.92 -1.42 3.58
N PHE A 257 -16.70 -1.07 3.18
CA PHE A 257 -16.17 0.30 3.32
C PHE A 257 -16.41 1.17 2.08
N SER A 258 -16.47 0.56 0.89
CA SER A 258 -16.54 1.31 -0.36
C SER A 258 -17.97 1.61 -0.80
N ASP A 259 -18.93 0.66 -0.67
CA ASP A 259 -20.30 0.88 -1.11
C ASP A 259 -20.97 2.04 -0.38
N PRO A 260 -20.87 2.21 0.96
CA PRO A 260 -21.43 3.36 1.65
C PRO A 260 -20.91 4.70 1.13
N VAL A 261 -19.60 4.74 0.83
CA VAL A 261 -18.91 5.95 0.37
C VAL A 261 -19.25 6.27 -1.09
N PHE A 262 -19.17 5.28 -1.98
CA PHE A 262 -19.28 5.51 -3.43
C PHE A 262 -20.70 5.27 -3.98
N LEU A 263 -21.52 4.44 -3.33
CA LEU A 263 -22.88 4.09 -3.79
C LEU A 263 -23.98 4.57 -2.85
N GLY A 264 -23.65 5.05 -1.64
CA GLY A 264 -24.61 5.60 -0.68
C GLY A 264 -25.40 4.56 0.11
N HIS A 265 -24.97 3.31 0.13
CA HIS A 265 -25.62 2.27 0.92
C HIS A 265 -24.66 1.17 1.31
N TYR A 266 -24.86 0.56 2.46
CA TYR A 266 -24.16 -0.69 2.79
C TYR A 266 -24.63 -1.85 1.92
N PRO A 267 -23.78 -2.84 1.65
CA PRO A 267 -24.15 -4.07 0.92
C PRO A 267 -25.28 -4.83 1.66
N LYS A 268 -26.37 -5.13 0.96
CA LYS A 268 -27.54 -5.81 1.55
C LYS A 268 -27.18 -7.16 2.18
N GLU A 269 -26.34 -7.94 1.49
CA GLU A 269 -25.86 -9.23 1.98
C GLU A 269 -25.09 -9.08 3.30
N GLY A 270 -24.22 -8.06 3.39
CA GLY A 270 -23.49 -7.75 4.62
C GLY A 270 -24.40 -7.30 5.76
N LEU A 271 -25.37 -6.44 5.49
CA LEU A 271 -26.38 -6.03 6.49
C LEU A 271 -27.15 -7.22 7.05
N GLU A 272 -27.55 -8.18 6.20
CA GLU A 272 -28.24 -9.40 6.64
C GLU A 272 -27.33 -10.33 7.44
N LYS A 273 -26.11 -10.55 6.94
CA LYS A 273 -25.12 -11.45 7.57
C LYS A 273 -24.72 -10.97 8.97
N PHE A 274 -24.54 -9.67 9.13
CA PHE A 274 -23.98 -9.07 10.35
C PHE A 274 -25.01 -8.40 11.25
N LYS A 275 -26.28 -8.51 10.98
CA LYS A 275 -27.40 -7.78 11.63
C LYS A 275 -27.33 -7.74 13.16
N GLU A 276 -26.84 -8.80 13.80
CA GLU A 276 -26.76 -8.91 15.27
C GLU A 276 -25.60 -8.09 15.89
N TYR A 277 -24.67 -7.61 15.04
CA TYR A 277 -23.46 -6.91 15.46
C TYR A 277 -23.46 -5.44 15.06
N LEU A 278 -24.43 -5.03 14.23
CA LEU A 278 -24.42 -3.69 13.63
C LEU A 278 -24.83 -2.63 14.64
N PRO A 279 -24.20 -1.43 14.59
CA PRO A 279 -24.76 -0.25 15.24
C PRO A 279 -26.07 0.15 14.60
N GLU A 280 -26.78 1.09 15.19
CA GLU A 280 -27.85 1.79 14.51
C GLU A 280 -27.29 2.55 13.30
N ILE A 281 -27.85 2.31 12.12
CA ILE A 281 -27.47 2.97 10.87
C ILE A 281 -28.69 3.76 10.40
N THR A 282 -28.61 5.08 10.47
CA THR A 282 -29.71 5.97 10.08
C THR A 282 -29.56 6.47 8.64
N GLU A 283 -30.66 6.97 8.08
CA GLU A 283 -30.63 7.66 6.78
C GLU A 283 -29.72 8.90 6.83
N ALA A 284 -29.71 9.62 7.96
CA ALA A 284 -28.83 10.77 8.16
C ALA A 284 -27.34 10.39 8.14
N ASP A 285 -26.98 9.23 8.72
CA ASP A 285 -25.62 8.71 8.64
C ASP A 285 -25.23 8.41 7.19
N MET A 286 -26.12 7.78 6.42
CA MET A 286 -25.84 7.48 5.01
C MET A 286 -25.70 8.75 4.18
N GLN A 287 -26.52 9.77 4.42
CA GLN A 287 -26.38 11.09 3.79
C GLN A 287 -25.08 11.77 4.17
N LEU A 288 -24.61 11.62 5.41
CA LEU A 288 -23.32 12.13 5.85
C LEU A 288 -22.15 11.38 5.18
N ILE A 289 -22.19 10.06 5.14
CA ILE A 289 -21.13 9.22 4.57
C ILE A 289 -20.97 9.43 3.07
N HIS A 290 -22.10 9.42 2.33
CA HIS A 290 -22.13 9.50 0.87
C HIS A 290 -21.99 10.95 0.38
N GLN A 291 -20.79 11.52 0.52
CA GLN A 291 -20.49 12.83 -0.05
C GLN A 291 -19.90 12.70 -1.45
N PRO A 292 -20.14 13.65 -2.37
CA PRO A 292 -19.56 13.61 -3.71
C PRO A 292 -18.03 13.59 -3.69
N LEU A 293 -17.45 12.57 -4.28
CA LEU A 293 -16.00 12.41 -4.48
C LEU A 293 -15.63 12.59 -5.94
N ASP A 294 -14.35 12.91 -6.19
CA ASP A 294 -13.81 13.13 -7.54
C ASP A 294 -13.08 11.89 -8.07
N PHE A 295 -12.54 11.07 -7.19
CA PHE A 295 -11.84 9.84 -7.56
C PHE A 295 -11.93 8.78 -6.44
N MET A 296 -11.75 7.53 -6.84
CA MET A 296 -11.49 6.41 -5.93
C MET A 296 -10.00 6.18 -5.84
N GLY A 297 -9.43 6.22 -4.66
CA GLY A 297 -8.11 5.66 -4.38
C GLY A 297 -8.22 4.17 -4.10
N GLN A 298 -7.19 3.40 -4.41
CA GLN A 298 -7.14 1.98 -4.06
C GLN A 298 -5.70 1.54 -3.83
N ASN A 299 -5.47 0.90 -2.70
CA ASN A 299 -4.22 0.22 -2.41
C ASN A 299 -4.35 -1.25 -2.82
N ILE A 300 -3.46 -1.73 -3.71
CA ILE A 300 -3.47 -3.11 -4.19
C ILE A 300 -2.06 -3.69 -4.06
N TYR A 301 -1.89 -4.74 -3.26
CA TYR A 301 -0.60 -5.41 -3.05
C TYR A 301 -0.60 -6.85 -3.54
N ASN A 302 -1.64 -7.60 -3.22
CA ASN A 302 -1.74 -9.02 -3.50
C ASN A 302 -3.21 -9.47 -3.61
N GLY A 303 -3.39 -10.78 -3.84
CA GLY A 303 -4.71 -11.36 -3.92
C GLY A 303 -4.67 -12.87 -3.73
N TYR A 304 -5.78 -13.54 -3.94
CA TYR A 304 -5.94 -14.99 -3.79
C TYR A 304 -6.77 -15.58 -4.92
N TYR A 305 -6.51 -16.85 -5.25
CA TYR A 305 -7.19 -17.56 -6.30
C TYR A 305 -8.60 -17.97 -5.89
N VAL A 306 -9.53 -17.79 -6.83
CA VAL A 306 -10.90 -18.27 -6.73
C VAL A 306 -11.30 -18.95 -8.02
N ARG A 307 -12.00 -20.08 -7.91
CA ARG A 307 -12.65 -20.75 -9.03
C ARG A 307 -14.11 -21.02 -8.73
N GLN A 308 -14.89 -21.38 -9.74
CA GLN A 308 -16.21 -21.93 -9.55
C GLN A 308 -16.09 -23.38 -9.08
N GLY A 309 -16.66 -23.70 -7.94
CA GLY A 309 -16.76 -25.07 -7.42
C GLY A 309 -17.76 -25.92 -8.21
N ALA A 310 -17.71 -27.22 -7.97
CA ALA A 310 -18.58 -28.17 -8.64
C ALA A 310 -20.07 -27.99 -8.30
N ASP A 311 -20.39 -27.38 -7.19
CA ASP A 311 -21.74 -27.02 -6.74
C ASP A 311 -22.24 -25.65 -7.28
N GLY A 312 -21.38 -24.95 -8.03
CA GLY A 312 -21.66 -23.62 -8.58
C GLY A 312 -21.32 -22.46 -7.66
N GLU A 313 -20.87 -22.74 -6.43
CA GLU A 313 -20.41 -21.71 -5.50
C GLU A 313 -18.91 -21.43 -5.64
N PRO A 314 -18.44 -20.23 -5.25
CA PRO A 314 -17.02 -19.91 -5.28
C PRO A 314 -16.19 -20.79 -4.34
N GLU A 315 -15.04 -21.25 -4.82
CA GLU A 315 -14.06 -22.02 -4.06
C GLU A 315 -12.71 -21.31 -4.06
N PHE A 316 -12.11 -21.16 -2.86
CA PHE A 316 -10.74 -20.66 -2.72
C PHE A 316 -9.75 -21.74 -3.12
N VAL A 317 -8.73 -21.38 -3.90
CA VAL A 317 -7.70 -22.32 -4.36
C VAL A 317 -6.37 -21.99 -3.69
N ASP A 318 -5.79 -22.99 -3.04
CA ASP A 318 -4.47 -22.87 -2.45
C ASP A 318 -3.39 -22.70 -3.53
N ARG A 319 -2.30 -22.03 -3.16
CA ARG A 319 -1.14 -21.88 -4.02
C ARG A 319 -0.23 -23.09 -3.92
N GLU A 320 0.43 -23.38 -5.03
CA GLU A 320 1.45 -24.42 -5.10
C GLU A 320 2.60 -24.13 -4.12
N PRO A 321 3.22 -25.18 -3.54
CA PRO A 321 4.44 -25.05 -2.77
C PRO A 321 5.53 -24.31 -3.56
N GLY A 322 6.21 -23.35 -2.93
CA GLY A 322 7.23 -22.56 -3.60
C GLY A 322 6.70 -21.35 -4.38
N PHE A 323 5.41 -21.03 -4.27
CA PHE A 323 4.84 -19.81 -4.88
C PHE A 323 5.64 -18.57 -4.46
N PRO A 324 6.00 -17.66 -5.38
CA PRO A 324 6.82 -16.49 -5.11
C PRO A 324 6.21 -15.59 -4.04
N LYS A 325 7.04 -15.11 -3.11
CA LYS A 325 6.62 -14.24 -2.02
C LYS A 325 7.60 -13.08 -1.85
N THR A 326 7.06 -11.98 -1.35
CA THR A 326 7.85 -10.83 -0.87
C THR A 326 8.57 -11.16 0.43
N ALA A 327 9.45 -10.28 0.90
CA ALA A 327 10.11 -10.42 2.20
C ALA A 327 9.10 -10.48 3.37
N CYS A 328 7.95 -9.80 3.27
CA CYS A 328 6.82 -9.90 4.21
C CYS A 328 5.97 -11.18 4.04
N ASN A 329 6.43 -12.16 3.26
CA ASN A 329 5.66 -13.37 2.94
C ASN A 329 4.36 -13.15 2.17
N TRP A 330 4.14 -11.99 1.59
CA TRP A 330 2.99 -11.75 0.72
C TRP A 330 3.20 -12.41 -0.64
N PRO A 331 2.18 -13.05 -1.21
CA PRO A 331 2.32 -13.69 -2.51
C PRO A 331 2.47 -12.65 -3.63
N VAL A 332 3.33 -12.93 -4.59
CA VAL A 332 3.48 -12.10 -5.81
C VAL A 332 2.41 -12.48 -6.81
N THR A 333 1.40 -11.64 -6.99
CA THR A 333 0.17 -11.95 -7.72
C THR A 333 -0.19 -10.87 -8.76
N PRO A 334 0.53 -10.76 -9.88
CA PRO A 334 0.27 -9.71 -10.89
C PRO A 334 -1.16 -9.71 -11.45
N LYS A 335 -1.78 -10.89 -11.63
CA LYS A 335 -3.17 -11.01 -12.06
C LYS A 335 -4.17 -10.35 -11.08
N ALA A 336 -3.87 -10.34 -9.78
CA ALA A 336 -4.70 -9.66 -8.78
C ALA A 336 -4.78 -8.16 -9.06
N PHE A 337 -3.68 -7.54 -9.46
CA PHE A 337 -3.66 -6.14 -9.84
C PHE A 337 -4.60 -5.84 -11.02
N TYR A 338 -4.51 -6.64 -12.08
CA TYR A 338 -5.40 -6.51 -13.23
C TYR A 338 -6.87 -6.68 -12.88
N TYR A 339 -7.23 -7.77 -12.19
CA TYR A 339 -8.62 -8.05 -11.85
C TYR A 339 -9.17 -7.09 -10.80
N GLY A 340 -8.35 -6.64 -9.85
CA GLY A 340 -8.74 -5.62 -8.89
C GLY A 340 -9.16 -4.32 -9.60
N ILE A 341 -8.32 -3.80 -10.49
CA ILE A 341 -8.64 -2.61 -11.29
C ILE A 341 -9.92 -2.85 -12.11
N LYS A 342 -9.99 -3.97 -12.84
CA LYS A 342 -11.15 -4.31 -13.66
C LYS A 342 -12.46 -4.34 -12.86
N PHE A 343 -12.50 -5.05 -11.76
CA PHE A 343 -13.73 -5.20 -10.98
C PHE A 343 -14.14 -3.89 -10.30
N LEU A 344 -13.17 -3.12 -9.79
CA LEU A 344 -13.46 -1.82 -9.16
C LEU A 344 -13.99 -0.80 -10.15
N THR A 345 -13.39 -0.68 -11.33
CA THR A 345 -13.83 0.25 -12.38
C THR A 345 -15.17 -0.11 -12.99
N GLU A 346 -15.54 -1.40 -12.97
CA GLU A 346 -16.87 -1.87 -13.38
C GLU A 346 -17.96 -1.60 -12.33
N ARG A 347 -17.58 -1.55 -11.03
CA ARG A 347 -18.52 -1.32 -9.94
C ARG A 347 -18.70 0.15 -9.58
N TYR A 348 -17.62 0.92 -9.51
CA TYR A 348 -17.63 2.30 -9.04
C TYR A 348 -17.37 3.29 -10.19
N PRO A 349 -18.30 4.21 -10.48
CA PRO A 349 -18.25 5.08 -11.66
C PRO A 349 -17.38 6.33 -11.43
N LEU A 350 -16.18 6.16 -10.89
CA LEU A 350 -15.22 7.22 -10.63
C LEU A 350 -13.86 6.89 -11.25
N PRO A 351 -13.05 7.92 -11.58
CA PRO A 351 -11.65 7.70 -11.92
C PRO A 351 -10.94 6.93 -10.79
N LEU A 352 -10.20 5.88 -11.16
CA LEU A 352 -9.44 5.06 -10.23
C LEU A 352 -7.99 5.51 -10.19
N TYR A 353 -7.50 5.81 -8.98
CA TYR A 353 -6.09 6.05 -8.70
C TYR A 353 -5.55 4.88 -7.88
N ILE A 354 -4.49 4.24 -8.35
CA ILE A 354 -3.75 3.30 -7.52
C ILE A 354 -2.89 4.14 -6.57
N THR A 355 -3.35 4.20 -5.33
CA THR A 355 -2.74 5.06 -4.30
C THR A 355 -1.57 4.39 -3.60
N GLU A 356 -1.51 3.07 -3.64
CA GLU A 356 -0.35 2.28 -3.21
C GLU A 356 -0.28 0.95 -3.96
N ASN A 357 0.95 0.58 -4.32
CA ASN A 357 1.35 -0.76 -4.76
C ASN A 357 2.82 -0.96 -4.45
N GLY A 358 3.27 -2.21 -4.18
CA GLY A 358 4.67 -2.43 -3.94
C GLY A 358 5.06 -3.70 -3.20
N MET A 359 6.36 -3.93 -3.01
CA MET A 359 6.88 -5.09 -2.29
C MET A 359 8.04 -4.77 -1.37
N SER A 360 8.14 -5.52 -0.29
CA SER A 360 9.30 -5.57 0.56
C SER A 360 10.38 -6.50 -0.01
N CYS A 361 11.63 -6.08 0.11
CA CYS A 361 12.80 -6.85 -0.25
C CYS A 361 13.83 -6.81 0.89
N HIS A 362 14.73 -7.78 0.92
CA HIS A 362 15.90 -7.78 1.80
C HIS A 362 17.03 -6.96 1.15
N ASP A 363 16.81 -5.66 1.00
CA ASP A 363 17.78 -4.78 0.36
C ASP A 363 19.05 -4.63 1.20
N ASN A 364 20.18 -4.70 0.53
CA ASN A 364 21.50 -4.40 1.12
C ASN A 364 22.35 -3.61 0.13
N VAL A 365 23.36 -2.94 0.66
CA VAL A 365 24.35 -2.23 -0.16
C VAL A 365 25.41 -3.22 -0.60
N SER A 366 25.54 -3.42 -1.91
CA SER A 366 26.53 -4.29 -2.53
C SER A 366 27.95 -3.69 -2.49
N PHE A 367 28.98 -4.47 -2.85
CA PHE A 367 30.37 -4.03 -2.82
C PHE A 367 30.67 -2.84 -3.76
N ASP A 368 29.87 -2.65 -4.80
CA ASP A 368 29.96 -1.51 -5.71
C ASP A 368 29.29 -0.24 -5.16
N GLY A 369 28.69 -0.33 -3.96
CA GLY A 369 28.01 0.77 -3.29
C GLY A 369 26.59 1.03 -3.79
N ARG A 370 26.01 0.13 -4.61
CA ARG A 370 24.64 0.17 -5.13
C ARG A 370 23.73 -0.79 -4.37
N VAL A 371 22.44 -0.66 -4.61
CA VAL A 371 21.43 -1.60 -4.14
C VAL A 371 20.75 -2.23 -5.35
N HIS A 372 20.98 -3.51 -5.55
CA HIS A 372 20.44 -4.29 -6.65
C HIS A 372 19.17 -5.00 -6.19
N ASP A 373 18.01 -4.46 -6.57
CA ASP A 373 16.70 -4.93 -6.15
C ASP A 373 15.88 -5.45 -7.33
N ASN A 374 16.42 -6.39 -8.06
CA ASN A 374 15.80 -6.96 -9.27
C ASN A 374 14.43 -7.56 -9.00
N ASP A 375 14.20 -8.15 -7.82
CA ASP A 375 12.88 -8.67 -7.44
C ASP A 375 11.83 -7.54 -7.38
N ARG A 376 12.24 -6.33 -6.96
CA ARG A 376 11.35 -5.16 -6.96
C ARG A 376 11.12 -4.61 -8.36
N ILE A 377 12.08 -4.69 -9.27
CA ILE A 377 11.87 -4.35 -10.70
C ILE A 377 10.75 -5.23 -11.27
N THR A 378 10.69 -6.47 -10.84
CA THR A 378 9.64 -7.41 -11.23
C THR A 378 8.29 -7.08 -10.58
N PHE A 379 8.31 -6.37 -9.48
CA PHE A 379 7.11 -6.01 -8.69
C PHE A 379 7.22 -4.61 -8.09
N LEU A 380 6.65 -3.60 -8.28
CA LEU A 380 6.83 -2.25 -7.72
C LEU A 380 5.93 -1.90 -6.50
N ASP A 381 6.31 -1.52 -5.47
CA ASP A 381 6.96 -0.82 -4.34
C ASP A 381 6.08 -0.40 -3.11
N ASN A 382 6.41 -0.73 -1.82
CA ASN A 382 6.09 0.02 -0.56
C ASN A 382 6.43 -0.69 0.78
N PHE A 383 6.37 0.04 1.93
CA PHE A 383 6.81 -0.33 3.29
C PHE A 383 5.71 -0.91 4.21
N GLU A 384 6.06 -1.80 5.18
CA GLU A 384 5.16 -2.45 6.16
C GLU A 384 5.33 -1.89 7.58
N TRP A 385 4.24 -1.58 8.28
CA TRP A 385 4.22 -0.85 9.56
C TRP A 385 4.69 -1.63 10.79
N SER A 386 4.29 -2.89 10.93
CA SER A 386 4.55 -3.69 12.13
C SER A 386 5.94 -4.31 12.18
N GLU A 387 6.64 -4.40 11.05
CA GLU A 387 7.91 -5.08 10.89
C GLU A 387 9.14 -4.19 11.19
N GLY A 388 8.92 -2.93 11.52
CA GLY A 388 10.00 -1.97 11.78
C GLY A 388 10.90 -1.77 10.56
N TYR A 389 12.22 -1.74 10.78
CA TYR A 389 13.21 -1.52 9.72
C TYR A 389 13.75 -2.83 9.09
N ARG A 390 13.20 -3.98 9.45
CA ARG A 390 13.64 -5.27 8.92
C ARG A 390 13.33 -5.42 7.45
N GLU A 391 12.14 -5.00 7.05
CA GLU A 391 11.65 -5.12 5.69
C GLU A 391 11.86 -3.80 4.94
N ARG A 392 12.41 -3.87 3.73
CA ARG A 392 12.77 -2.70 2.93
C ARG A 392 11.85 -2.55 1.74
N PHE A 393 11.02 -1.54 1.79
CA PHE A 393 10.28 -1.06 0.64
C PHE A 393 10.99 0.12 -0.03
N GLY A 394 10.36 0.78 -1.00
CA GLY A 394 10.83 2.02 -1.59
C GLY A 394 11.96 1.87 -2.59
N MET A 395 11.99 2.78 -3.53
CA MET A 395 13.00 2.89 -4.60
C MET A 395 14.30 3.54 -4.13
N ILE A 396 14.32 4.06 -2.92
CA ILE A 396 15.49 4.67 -2.30
C ILE A 396 15.84 3.90 -1.04
N TYR A 397 17.07 3.41 -0.96
CA TYR A 397 17.61 2.84 0.26
C TYR A 397 18.09 3.97 1.17
N VAL A 398 17.59 4.01 2.40
CA VAL A 398 18.06 4.93 3.43
C VAL A 398 18.89 4.15 4.45
N ASP A 399 20.13 4.54 4.62
CA ASP A 399 20.94 4.09 5.75
C ASP A 399 20.51 4.88 7.00
N PHE A 400 19.76 4.24 7.86
CA PHE A 400 19.16 4.91 9.04
C PHE A 400 20.19 5.43 10.06
N MET A 401 21.43 4.95 10.01
CA MET A 401 22.51 5.43 10.90
C MET A 401 23.15 6.73 10.37
N THR A 402 23.33 6.82 9.07
CA THR A 402 24.04 7.94 8.42
C THR A 402 23.11 8.87 7.67
N GLN A 403 21.85 8.48 7.51
CA GLN A 403 20.85 9.15 6.68
C GLN A 403 21.23 9.27 5.19
N ARG A 404 22.21 8.46 4.73
CA ARG A 404 22.61 8.42 3.33
C ARG A 404 21.50 7.79 2.49
N ARG A 405 21.15 8.46 1.37
CA ARG A 405 20.21 7.98 0.37
C ARG A 405 20.99 7.30 -0.76
N ILE A 406 20.59 6.08 -1.12
CA ILE A 406 21.15 5.35 -2.27
C ILE A 406 19.98 4.99 -3.18
N VAL A 407 20.05 5.46 -4.44
CA VAL A 407 19.06 5.13 -5.47
C VAL A 407 19.21 3.67 -5.82
N LYS A 408 18.12 2.90 -5.76
CA LYS A 408 18.10 1.48 -6.10
C LYS A 408 17.96 1.28 -7.61
N ASP A 409 18.25 0.09 -8.08
CA ASP A 409 18.10 -0.23 -9.50
C ASP A 409 16.65 -0.13 -9.97
N SER A 410 15.67 -0.46 -9.12
CA SER A 410 14.25 -0.26 -9.40
C SER A 410 13.86 1.19 -9.66
N ALA A 411 14.53 2.15 -9.04
CA ALA A 411 14.26 3.57 -9.27
C ALA A 411 14.70 4.01 -10.68
N PHE A 412 15.85 3.53 -11.15
CA PHE A 412 16.30 3.81 -12.52
C PHE A 412 15.39 3.14 -13.55
N TRP A 413 14.95 1.91 -13.29
CA TRP A 413 13.97 1.25 -14.13
C TRP A 413 12.65 2.05 -14.19
N TYR A 414 12.14 2.53 -13.05
CA TYR A 414 10.92 3.35 -13.01
C TYR A 414 11.10 4.71 -13.71
N GLN A 415 12.28 5.30 -13.62
CA GLN A 415 12.64 6.50 -14.40
C GLN A 415 12.49 6.25 -15.90
N ASP A 416 12.95 5.10 -16.41
CA ASP A 416 12.81 4.72 -17.81
C ASP A 416 11.35 4.46 -18.18
N VAL A 417 10.56 3.86 -17.29
CA VAL A 417 9.10 3.69 -17.48
C VAL A 417 8.41 5.03 -17.62
N ILE A 418 8.70 5.98 -16.73
CA ILE A 418 8.17 7.34 -16.80
C ILE A 418 8.60 8.04 -18.10
N GLY A 419 9.88 7.97 -18.44
CA GLY A 419 10.46 8.61 -19.61
C GLY A 419 9.85 8.12 -20.93
N THR A 420 9.42 6.87 -20.98
CA THR A 420 8.79 6.24 -22.15
C THR A 420 7.27 6.20 -22.07
N ASN A 421 6.68 6.76 -21.02
CA ASN A 421 5.25 6.63 -20.68
C ASN A 421 4.76 5.17 -20.77
N GLY A 422 5.52 4.25 -20.17
CA GLY A 422 5.25 2.81 -20.19
C GLY A 422 5.56 2.12 -21.53
N GLY A 423 6.23 2.79 -22.47
CA GLY A 423 6.55 2.24 -23.79
C GLY A 423 7.59 1.11 -23.76
N ASN A 424 8.39 1.03 -22.69
CA ASN A 424 9.33 -0.06 -22.43
C ASN A 424 8.73 -1.21 -21.60
N LEU A 425 7.49 -1.06 -21.11
CA LEU A 425 6.76 -2.19 -20.52
C LEU A 425 6.33 -3.10 -21.66
N SER A 426 6.85 -4.34 -21.66
CA SER A 426 6.54 -5.30 -22.71
C SER A 426 5.10 -5.81 -22.55
N MET A 427 4.15 -5.02 -23.07
CA MET A 427 2.72 -5.39 -23.13
C MET A 427 2.44 -6.61 -24.00
N ASN A 428 3.45 -7.07 -24.76
CA ASN A 428 3.37 -8.20 -25.69
C ASN A 428 4.30 -9.38 -25.32
N GLN A 429 4.93 -9.37 -24.18
CA GLN A 429 5.43 -10.63 -23.66
C GLN A 429 4.21 -11.41 -23.16
N THR A 430 3.61 -12.22 -24.04
CA THR A 430 3.14 -13.53 -23.57
C THR A 430 4.20 -13.96 -22.58
N THR A 431 3.82 -14.14 -21.32
CA THR A 431 4.68 -14.69 -20.29
C THR A 431 5.24 -15.97 -20.89
N LYS A 432 6.44 -15.87 -21.49
CA LYS A 432 7.21 -17.04 -21.78
C LYS A 432 7.49 -17.57 -20.39
N GLU A 433 6.83 -18.66 -20.00
CA GLU A 433 7.11 -19.33 -18.75
C GLU A 433 8.56 -19.74 -18.82
N ILE A 434 9.41 -19.00 -18.11
CA ILE A 434 10.78 -19.43 -17.92
C ILE A 434 10.71 -20.53 -16.88
N LEU A 435 10.75 -21.76 -17.35
CA LEU A 435 10.81 -22.92 -16.49
C LEU A 435 12.22 -22.97 -15.88
N PHE A 436 12.35 -22.58 -14.62
CA PHE A 436 13.56 -22.77 -13.85
C PHE A 436 13.66 -24.23 -13.42
N LEU A 437 14.45 -24.99 -14.10
CA LEU A 437 14.86 -26.29 -13.61
C LEU A 437 16.11 -26.08 -12.72
N ASP A 438 15.91 -26.02 -11.42
CA ASP A 438 17.00 -26.04 -10.45
C ASP A 438 17.10 -27.44 -9.82
N PRO A 439 17.96 -28.30 -10.36
CA PRO A 439 18.15 -29.65 -9.84
C PRO A 439 18.89 -29.64 -8.49
N VAL A 440 19.43 -28.53 -8.06
CA VAL A 440 20.21 -28.40 -6.83
C VAL A 440 19.35 -27.98 -5.65
N CYS A 441 18.21 -27.32 -5.87
CA CYS A 441 17.23 -27.00 -4.81
C CYS A 441 16.73 -28.24 -4.05
N THR A 442 16.79 -29.41 -4.68
CA THR A 442 16.37 -30.67 -4.05
C THR A 442 17.38 -31.21 -3.06
N HIS A 443 18.62 -30.75 -3.09
CA HIS A 443 19.72 -31.32 -2.30
C HIS A 443 20.31 -30.41 -1.24
N ASN A 444 19.96 -29.14 -1.22
CA ASN A 444 20.62 -28.19 -0.32
C ASN A 444 19.66 -27.13 0.20
N ILE A 445 18.89 -27.47 1.23
CA ILE A 445 18.03 -26.54 1.97
C ILE A 445 18.84 -25.33 2.52
N TRP A 446 20.14 -25.43 2.62
CA TRP A 446 21.04 -24.42 3.15
C TRP A 446 21.67 -23.50 2.10
N GLY A 447 21.58 -23.84 0.82
CA GLY A 447 22.22 -23.11 -0.29
C GLY A 447 21.27 -22.33 -1.20
N GLY A 448 19.96 -22.42 -0.99
CA GLY A 448 18.96 -21.93 -1.93
C GLY A 448 19.02 -20.46 -2.32
N THR A 449 19.59 -19.63 -1.47
CA THR A 449 19.79 -18.19 -1.76
C THR A 449 21.07 -17.88 -2.52
N ARG A 450 22.11 -18.68 -2.38
CA ARG A 450 23.37 -18.48 -3.11
C ARG A 450 23.35 -19.02 -4.55
N LEU A 451 22.48 -19.97 -4.83
CA LEU A 451 22.42 -20.63 -6.13
C LEU A 451 21.76 -19.79 -7.23
N ARG A 452 20.95 -18.79 -6.87
CA ARG A 452 20.34 -17.85 -7.83
C ARG A 452 21.38 -16.97 -8.53
N GLU A 453 22.50 -16.69 -7.90
CA GLU A 453 23.58 -15.88 -8.47
C GLU A 453 24.46 -16.68 -9.45
N ASP A 454 24.43 -18.02 -9.39
CA ASP A 454 25.27 -18.90 -10.18
C ASP A 454 24.59 -19.44 -11.45
N PHE A 455 23.29 -19.11 -11.68
CA PHE A 455 22.53 -19.58 -12.84
C PHE A 455 22.48 -18.51 -13.94
N HIS A 456 23.15 -18.75 -15.06
CA HIS A 456 22.99 -17.98 -16.28
C HIS A 456 22.10 -18.72 -17.26
N TYR A 457 20.95 -18.15 -17.58
CA TYR A 457 20.06 -18.64 -18.64
C TYR A 457 20.29 -17.80 -19.89
N LEU A 458 20.77 -18.42 -20.93
CA LEU A 458 20.83 -17.82 -22.25
C LEU A 458 19.59 -18.26 -23.04
N VAL A 459 18.71 -17.33 -23.33
CA VAL A 459 17.66 -17.51 -24.33
C VAL A 459 18.16 -16.81 -25.60
N GLU A 460 18.63 -17.55 -26.57
CA GLU A 460 18.97 -17.01 -27.86
C GLU A 460 17.83 -17.26 -28.86
N GLY A 461 17.32 -16.18 -29.43
CA GLY A 461 16.41 -16.17 -30.58
C GLY A 461 14.93 -16.16 -30.27
N ASP A 462 14.14 -15.77 -31.29
CA ASP A 462 12.66 -15.74 -31.26
C ASP A 462 12.01 -17.15 -31.28
N ASP A 463 12.83 -18.19 -31.39
CA ASP A 463 12.39 -19.58 -31.44
C ASP A 463 12.77 -20.29 -30.13
N LEU A 464 11.78 -20.56 -29.30
CA LEU A 464 11.94 -21.27 -28.01
C LEU A 464 12.43 -22.72 -28.19
N GLY A 465 12.75 -23.16 -29.40
CA GLY A 465 13.22 -24.51 -29.67
C GLY A 465 14.59 -24.87 -29.06
N GLU A 466 15.36 -23.87 -28.61
CA GLU A 466 16.69 -24.11 -28.04
C GLU A 466 16.91 -23.28 -26.76
N CYS A 467 16.40 -23.74 -25.64
CA CYS A 467 16.82 -23.24 -24.33
C CYS A 467 17.89 -24.17 -23.73
N TRP A 468 19.00 -23.59 -23.29
CA TRP A 468 20.06 -24.30 -22.62
C TRP A 468 20.11 -23.87 -21.17
N GLY A 469 19.91 -24.79 -20.22
CA GLY A 469 20.21 -24.58 -18.82
C GLY A 469 21.59 -25.16 -18.51
N ILE A 470 22.52 -24.33 -18.03
CA ILE A 470 23.80 -24.80 -17.52
C ILE A 470 23.79 -24.57 -16.02
N SER A 471 23.77 -25.64 -15.24
CA SER A 471 23.99 -25.59 -13.80
C SER A 471 25.48 -25.88 -13.53
N ALA A 472 26.19 -24.89 -13.00
CA ALA A 472 27.57 -25.04 -12.66
C ALA A 472 27.89 -24.37 -11.32
N HIS A 473 28.58 -25.06 -10.42
CA HIS A 473 29.09 -24.48 -9.20
C HIS A 473 30.60 -24.15 -9.38
N PRO A 474 31.05 -22.97 -8.89
CA PRO A 474 32.45 -22.67 -8.85
C PRO A 474 33.15 -23.64 -7.89
N ASN A 475 34.16 -24.34 -8.39
CA ASN A 475 35.09 -25.06 -7.53
C ASN A 475 35.97 -24.05 -6.80
N GLY A 476 36.55 -24.44 -5.67
CA GLY A 476 37.44 -23.58 -4.90
C GLY A 476 38.72 -23.14 -5.65
N ASP A 477 38.97 -23.71 -6.84
CA ASP A 477 40.05 -23.34 -7.76
C ASP A 477 39.61 -22.40 -8.89
N GLY A 478 38.36 -21.92 -8.87
CA GLY A 478 37.76 -21.03 -9.88
C GLY A 478 37.23 -21.74 -11.12
N THR A 479 37.26 -23.08 -11.17
CA THR A 479 36.61 -23.84 -12.24
C THR A 479 35.16 -24.14 -11.91
N LEU A 480 34.33 -24.32 -12.95
CA LEU A 480 32.94 -24.70 -12.78
C LEU A 480 32.81 -26.21 -12.67
N ARG A 481 32.06 -26.68 -11.68
CA ARG A 481 31.76 -28.09 -11.52
C ARG A 481 30.46 -28.42 -12.26
N ASP A 482 30.54 -29.38 -13.16
CA ASP A 482 29.34 -29.97 -13.76
C ASP A 482 28.54 -30.74 -12.67
N CYS A 483 27.38 -30.27 -12.35
CA CYS A 483 26.49 -30.87 -11.35
C CYS A 483 25.65 -32.02 -11.93
N GLY A 484 26.02 -32.55 -13.10
CA GLY A 484 25.39 -33.70 -13.73
C GLY A 484 24.20 -33.33 -14.60
N PHE A 485 23.89 -32.03 -14.73
CA PHE A 485 22.87 -31.55 -15.66
C PHE A 485 23.59 -31.16 -16.97
N ARG A 486 23.40 -31.95 -18.00
CA ARG A 486 23.76 -31.54 -19.35
C ARG A 486 22.63 -30.73 -19.91
N GLY A 487 22.95 -29.64 -20.60
CA GLY A 487 21.96 -28.82 -21.25
C GLY A 487 20.98 -29.71 -22.03
N MET A 488 19.70 -29.58 -21.70
CA MET A 488 18.59 -30.22 -22.42
C MET A 488 17.89 -29.18 -23.26
N LYS A 489 17.49 -29.55 -24.46
CA LYS A 489 16.61 -28.70 -25.25
C LYS A 489 15.22 -28.65 -24.61
N LEU A 490 14.61 -27.48 -24.58
CA LEU A 490 13.23 -27.32 -24.04
C LEU A 490 12.25 -28.25 -24.78
N SER A 491 12.56 -28.60 -26.03
CA SER A 491 11.77 -29.59 -26.81
C SER A 491 11.91 -31.04 -26.35
N GLU A 492 12.81 -31.32 -25.40
CA GLU A 492 13.06 -32.64 -24.81
C GLU A 492 12.45 -32.77 -23.41
N LEU A 493 11.84 -31.66 -22.90
CA LEU A 493 11.03 -31.59 -21.68
C LEU A 493 9.53 -31.62 -22.03
#